data_ff6513cdabcd483661b343f81f3d1a5b
#
_entry.id   ff6513cdabcd483661b343f81f3d1a5b
#
_cell.length_a   1.000
_cell.length_b   1.000
_cell.length_c   1.000
_cell.angle_alpha   90.00
_cell.angle_beta   90.00
_cell.angle_gamma   90.00
#
_symmetry.space_group_name_H-M   'P 1'
#
loop_
_entity.id
_entity.type
_entity.pdbx_description
1 polymer ?
#
loop_
_entity_poly.entity_id
_entity_poly.type
_entity_poly.pdbx_seq_one_letter_code
_entity_poly.pdbx_strand_id
1 'polypeptide(L)'
;MLMFVLLTTEFERNVFMKGVVFSFKGSSFVRPHFRGLSKSDIKYFCKRYLKHCAFVLLLLVGLAVGSVFAGKADEQLMNSLDFLFTTNISARLEQDVFGTFCACFASDFVFFFTIFLLGMAPWGIPVIPFVILFKGFGIGITAGYLVSLHSLAGVGFYLLIILPGTFLFCFALVLLSVNSIYFSAKIFRQVIGKANQNTVLSESLKKYMSQAMTVLIMTFCAAILDTVLWLMFSGAFKF
;
A
#
# COMPACT_ATOMS: atom_id res chain seq x y z
N MET A 1 16.24 3.56 3.58
CA MET A 1 16.57 2.44 4.46
C MET A 1 16.41 2.78 5.95
N LEU A 2 17.04 3.86 6.46
CA LEU A 2 16.90 4.27 7.88
C LEU A 2 15.46 4.67 8.28
N MET A 3 14.70 5.31 7.41
CA MET A 3 13.29 5.69 7.65
C MET A 3 12.36 4.46 7.63
N PHE A 4 12.67 3.44 6.85
CA PHE A 4 11.96 2.15 6.85
C PHE A 4 12.16 1.42 8.20
N VAL A 5 13.36 1.49 8.75
CA VAL A 5 13.71 0.95 10.08
C VAL A 5 13.00 1.74 11.20
N LEU A 6 12.90 3.07 11.11
CA LEU A 6 12.22 3.90 12.12
C LEU A 6 10.69 3.73 12.08
N LEU A 7 10.09 3.60 10.90
CA LEU A 7 8.63 3.33 10.75
C LEU A 7 8.26 1.91 11.21
N THR A 8 9.12 0.93 10.93
CA THR A 8 8.96 -0.42 11.45
C THR A 8 9.21 -0.48 12.95
N THR A 9 10.14 0.30 13.51
CA THR A 9 10.43 0.30 14.96
C THR A 9 9.32 0.94 15.80
N GLU A 10 8.61 1.97 15.32
CA GLU A 10 7.41 2.47 16.03
C GLU A 10 6.22 1.51 15.89
N PHE A 11 6.09 0.86 14.75
CA PHE A 11 5.09 -0.18 14.53
C PHE A 11 5.42 -1.44 15.35
N GLU A 12 6.69 -1.83 15.41
CA GLU A 12 7.23 -2.95 16.17
C GLU A 12 7.23 -2.69 17.69
N ARG A 13 7.47 -1.44 18.14
CA ARG A 13 7.51 -1.11 19.59
C ARG A 13 6.22 -1.46 20.32
N ASN A 14 5.06 -1.38 19.67
CA ASN A 14 3.78 -1.81 20.25
C ASN A 14 3.52 -3.34 20.10
N VAL A 15 4.29 -4.04 19.28
CA VAL A 15 4.15 -5.47 19.01
C VAL A 15 5.18 -6.30 19.79
N PHE A 16 6.40 -5.78 19.96
CA PHE A 16 7.54 -6.52 20.53
C PHE A 16 7.72 -6.37 22.04
N MET A 17 7.11 -5.35 22.67
CA MET A 17 7.31 -5.08 24.11
C MET A 17 6.66 -6.08 25.09
N LYS A 18 6.10 -7.19 24.60
CA LYS A 18 5.65 -8.29 25.51
C LYS A 18 6.50 -9.56 25.46
N GLY A 19 7.57 -9.60 24.69
CA GLY A 19 8.34 -10.83 24.45
C GLY A 19 9.84 -10.80 24.74
N VAL A 20 10.47 -9.63 24.82
CA VAL A 20 11.92 -9.56 25.02
C VAL A 20 12.26 -8.52 26.08
N VAL A 21 12.37 -8.93 27.31
CA VAL A 21 12.99 -8.12 28.36
C VAL A 21 14.51 -8.28 28.25
N PHE A 22 15.19 -7.31 27.65
CA PHE A 22 16.65 -7.20 27.76
C PHE A 22 16.99 -6.65 29.13
N SER A 23 17.26 -7.52 30.08
CA SER A 23 17.89 -7.16 31.34
C SER A 23 19.40 -7.02 31.14
N PHE A 24 19.86 -5.79 31.00
CA PHE A 24 21.31 -5.50 31.09
C PHE A 24 21.69 -5.43 32.58
N LYS A 25 21.99 -6.56 33.16
CA LYS A 25 22.70 -6.61 34.44
C LYS A 25 23.66 -7.80 34.41
N GLY A 26 24.94 -7.52 34.32
CA GLY A 26 26.09 -8.29 34.72
C GLY A 26 26.19 -9.75 34.27
N SER A 27 27.11 -9.99 33.34
CA SER A 27 27.95 -11.19 33.27
C SER A 27 27.30 -12.55 33.58
N SER A 28 26.58 -13.06 32.58
CA SER A 28 26.56 -14.48 32.22
C SER A 28 25.88 -14.65 30.88
N PHE A 29 26.56 -15.38 29.98
CA PHE A 29 26.14 -15.67 28.61
C PHE A 29 24.91 -16.58 28.66
N VAL A 30 23.70 -16.00 28.75
CA VAL A 30 22.46 -16.76 28.69
C VAL A 30 22.17 -16.98 27.20
N ARG A 31 22.30 -18.24 26.74
CA ARG A 31 21.87 -18.65 25.41
C ARG A 31 20.41 -18.23 25.19
N PRO A 32 20.07 -17.55 24.07
CA PRO A 32 18.69 -17.21 23.76
C PRO A 32 17.90 -18.52 23.66
N HIS A 33 17.01 -18.77 24.62
CA HIS A 33 16.08 -19.87 24.54
C HIS A 33 15.02 -19.49 23.50
N PHE A 34 15.15 -20.00 22.29
CA PHE A 34 14.12 -19.94 21.29
C PHE A 34 12.90 -20.71 21.81
N ARG A 35 12.05 -20.03 22.53
CA ARG A 35 10.74 -20.55 22.91
C ARG A 35 9.94 -20.70 21.61
N GLY A 36 9.76 -21.93 21.16
CA GLY A 36 8.98 -22.24 19.96
C GLY A 36 7.65 -21.50 20.02
N LEU A 37 7.29 -20.82 18.93
CA LEU A 37 6.03 -20.12 18.78
C LEU A 37 4.88 -21.04 19.19
N SER A 38 4.22 -20.70 20.28
CA SER A 38 3.05 -21.46 20.76
C SER A 38 1.92 -21.31 19.73
N LYS A 39 1.11 -22.37 19.55
CA LYS A 39 -0.09 -22.32 18.69
C LYS A 39 -1.03 -21.17 19.06
N SER A 40 -1.05 -20.75 20.34
CA SER A 40 -1.78 -19.59 20.83
C SER A 40 -1.23 -18.27 20.30
N ASP A 41 0.09 -18.13 20.18
CA ASP A 41 0.75 -16.93 19.68
C ASP A 41 0.50 -16.79 18.17
N ILE A 42 0.57 -17.89 17.42
CA ILE A 42 0.22 -17.93 15.99
C ILE A 42 -1.24 -17.54 15.78
N LYS A 43 -2.17 -18.06 16.60
CA LYS A 43 -3.60 -17.72 16.50
C LYS A 43 -3.86 -16.24 16.81
N TYR A 44 -3.14 -15.67 17.78
CA TYR A 44 -3.23 -14.25 18.13
C TYR A 44 -2.67 -13.36 17.01
N PHE A 45 -1.51 -13.74 16.44
CA PHE A 45 -0.92 -13.09 15.29
C PHE A 45 -1.86 -13.16 14.07
N CYS A 46 -2.35 -14.33 13.71
CA CYS A 46 -3.30 -14.50 12.60
C CYS A 46 -4.54 -13.62 12.79
N LYS A 47 -5.14 -13.59 13.99
CA LYS A 47 -6.33 -12.77 14.25
C LYS A 47 -6.05 -11.27 14.14
N ARG A 48 -4.85 -10.83 14.50
CA ARG A 48 -4.44 -9.42 14.44
C ARG A 48 -4.12 -8.98 13.01
N TYR A 49 -3.43 -9.83 12.24
CA TYR A 49 -3.01 -9.54 10.88
C TYR A 49 -4.01 -9.99 9.81
N LEU A 50 -5.07 -10.71 10.19
CA LEU A 50 -6.09 -11.23 9.26
C LEU A 50 -6.67 -10.13 8.36
N LYS A 51 -6.87 -8.93 8.89
CA LYS A 51 -7.39 -7.79 8.10
C LYS A 51 -6.38 -7.30 7.06
N HIS A 52 -5.10 -7.23 7.42
CA HIS A 52 -4.04 -6.87 6.47
C HIS A 52 -3.90 -7.94 5.38
N CYS A 53 -3.91 -9.21 5.78
CA CYS A 53 -3.90 -10.34 4.83
C CYS A 53 -5.11 -10.34 3.90
N ALA A 54 -6.30 -10.00 4.41
CA ALA A 54 -7.51 -9.89 3.59
C ALA A 54 -7.39 -8.80 2.52
N PHE A 55 -6.82 -7.62 2.86
CA PHE A 55 -6.59 -6.56 1.90
C PHE A 55 -5.50 -6.89 0.88
N VAL A 56 -4.42 -7.53 1.31
CA VAL A 56 -3.39 -8.03 0.39
C VAL A 56 -3.99 -9.07 -0.57
N LEU A 57 -4.84 -9.97 -0.07
CA LEU A 57 -5.52 -10.95 -0.91
C LEU A 57 -6.47 -10.28 -1.92
N LEU A 58 -7.25 -9.28 -1.51
CA LEU A 58 -8.09 -8.49 -2.41
C LEU A 58 -7.27 -7.80 -3.51
N LEU A 59 -6.13 -7.24 -3.15
CA LEU A 59 -5.20 -6.61 -4.10
C LEU A 59 -4.67 -7.64 -5.11
N LEU A 60 -4.28 -8.83 -4.65
CA LEU A 60 -3.81 -9.91 -5.51
C LEU A 60 -4.92 -10.45 -6.43
N VAL A 61 -6.16 -10.55 -5.94
CA VAL A 61 -7.32 -10.92 -6.76
C VAL A 61 -7.55 -9.86 -7.84
N GLY A 62 -7.51 -8.57 -7.48
CA GLY A 62 -7.59 -7.47 -8.44
C GLY A 62 -6.52 -7.57 -9.52
N LEU A 63 -5.26 -7.79 -9.11
CA LEU A 63 -4.13 -7.97 -10.01
C LEU A 63 -4.32 -9.15 -10.97
N ALA A 64 -4.76 -10.30 -10.48
CA ALA A 64 -5.02 -11.47 -11.31
C ALA A 64 -6.14 -11.21 -12.34
N VAL A 65 -7.24 -10.59 -11.91
CA VAL A 65 -8.35 -10.23 -12.82
C VAL A 65 -7.89 -9.21 -13.86
N GLY A 66 -7.14 -8.18 -13.45
CA GLY A 66 -6.60 -7.15 -14.33
C GLY A 66 -5.65 -7.72 -15.39
N SER A 67 -4.75 -8.63 -15.00
CA SER A 67 -3.80 -9.26 -15.93
C SER A 67 -4.48 -10.12 -16.99
N VAL A 68 -5.54 -10.84 -16.62
CA VAL A 68 -6.36 -11.60 -17.59
C VAL A 68 -7.12 -10.66 -18.54
N PHE A 69 -7.60 -9.55 -18.02
CA PHE A 69 -8.32 -8.54 -18.82
C PHE A 69 -7.40 -7.80 -19.80
N ALA A 70 -6.13 -7.60 -19.45
CA ALA A 70 -5.13 -6.91 -20.25
C ALA A 70 -4.94 -7.52 -21.65
N GLY A 71 -5.08 -8.85 -21.79
CA GLY A 71 -5.01 -9.53 -23.07
C GLY A 71 -6.15 -9.19 -24.04
N LYS A 72 -7.17 -8.46 -23.59
CA LYS A 72 -8.32 -7.99 -24.37
C LYS A 72 -8.40 -6.45 -24.44
N ALA A 73 -7.45 -5.77 -23.83
CA ALA A 73 -7.46 -4.31 -23.73
C ALA A 73 -6.95 -3.68 -25.01
N ASP A 74 -7.77 -2.82 -25.59
CA ASP A 74 -7.38 -1.99 -26.75
C ASP A 74 -6.58 -0.77 -26.29
N GLU A 75 -5.76 -0.23 -27.21
CA GLU A 75 -4.94 0.97 -26.98
C GLU A 75 -5.76 2.18 -26.53
N GLN A 76 -7.00 2.32 -27.01
CA GLN A 76 -7.91 3.39 -26.58
C GLN A 76 -8.30 3.25 -25.12
N LEU A 77 -8.52 2.03 -24.63
CA LEU A 77 -8.84 1.76 -23.23
C LEU A 77 -7.63 2.10 -22.34
N MET A 78 -6.42 1.73 -22.77
CA MET A 78 -5.20 2.01 -22.03
C MET A 78 -4.95 3.52 -21.89
N ASN A 79 -5.15 4.29 -22.97
CA ASN A 79 -5.04 5.75 -22.95
C ASN A 79 -6.08 6.39 -22.01
N SER A 80 -7.31 5.84 -21.96
CA SER A 80 -8.36 6.34 -21.07
C SER A 80 -8.07 6.08 -19.59
N LEU A 81 -7.33 5.03 -19.28
CA LEU A 81 -6.94 4.65 -17.92
C LEU A 81 -5.62 5.27 -17.46
N ASP A 82 -4.91 5.96 -18.36
CA ASP A 82 -3.56 6.47 -18.11
C ASP A 82 -3.49 7.40 -16.88
N PHE A 83 -4.46 8.29 -16.73
CA PHE A 83 -4.52 9.20 -15.59
C PHE A 83 -4.55 8.46 -14.23
N LEU A 84 -5.27 7.33 -14.15
CA LEU A 84 -5.43 6.59 -12.91
C LEU A 84 -4.29 5.59 -12.65
N PHE A 85 -3.77 4.97 -13.70
CA PHE A 85 -2.84 3.84 -13.56
C PHE A 85 -1.49 4.07 -14.23
N THR A 86 -1.28 5.22 -14.85
CA THR A 86 -0.05 5.56 -15.59
C THR A 86 0.36 4.47 -16.59
N THR A 87 -0.61 4.07 -17.41
CA THR A 87 -0.50 2.93 -18.32
C THR A 87 0.23 3.27 -19.62
N ASN A 88 0.26 4.55 -20.01
CA ASN A 88 0.87 4.98 -21.28
C ASN A 88 2.37 5.19 -21.14
N ILE A 89 3.13 4.12 -21.40
CA ILE A 89 4.59 4.11 -21.29
C ILE A 89 5.23 4.98 -22.37
N SER A 90 4.64 5.01 -23.57
CA SER A 90 5.16 5.83 -24.70
C SER A 90 5.08 7.32 -24.38
N ALA A 91 3.96 7.79 -23.82
CA ALA A 91 3.83 9.18 -23.38
C ALA A 91 4.83 9.54 -22.27
N ARG A 92 5.18 8.59 -21.40
CA ARG A 92 6.18 8.79 -20.34
C ARG A 92 7.60 8.95 -20.90
N LEU A 93 7.94 8.32 -22.02
CA LEU A 93 9.26 8.45 -22.64
C LEU A 93 9.50 9.88 -23.20
N GLU A 94 8.42 10.58 -23.55
CA GLU A 94 8.48 11.96 -24.05
C GLU A 94 8.35 13.02 -22.96
N GLN A 95 7.95 12.63 -21.72
CA GLN A 95 7.75 13.55 -20.62
C GLN A 95 9.07 13.92 -19.92
N ASP A 96 9.13 15.17 -19.46
CA ASP A 96 10.17 15.63 -18.56
C ASP A 96 10.12 14.89 -17.21
N VAL A 97 11.24 14.86 -16.53
CA VAL A 97 11.41 14.21 -15.21
C VAL A 97 10.34 14.66 -14.20
N PHE A 98 10.09 15.96 -14.16
CA PHE A 98 9.07 16.53 -13.28
C PHE A 98 7.66 16.09 -13.68
N GLY A 99 7.37 16.02 -14.98
CA GLY A 99 6.09 15.51 -15.49
C GLY A 99 5.85 14.06 -15.09
N THR A 100 6.86 13.20 -15.24
CA THR A 100 6.80 11.80 -14.83
C THR A 100 6.55 11.66 -13.31
N PHE A 101 7.25 12.43 -12.49
CA PHE A 101 7.02 12.45 -11.05
C PHE A 101 5.59 12.87 -10.70
N CYS A 102 5.10 13.96 -11.30
CA CYS A 102 3.74 14.46 -11.06
C CYS A 102 2.68 13.44 -11.48
N ALA A 103 2.86 12.75 -12.59
CA ALA A 103 1.93 11.72 -13.05
C ALA A 103 1.87 10.53 -12.09
N CYS A 104 3.01 10.00 -11.65
CA CYS A 104 3.09 8.92 -10.68
C CYS A 104 2.45 9.32 -9.35
N PHE A 105 2.84 10.50 -8.83
CA PHE A 105 2.31 11.00 -7.57
C PHE A 105 0.82 11.25 -7.64
N ALA A 106 0.31 11.88 -8.71
CA ALA A 106 -1.12 12.17 -8.87
C ALA A 106 -1.96 10.88 -8.91
N SER A 107 -1.51 9.87 -9.65
CA SER A 107 -2.16 8.56 -9.71
C SER A 107 -2.28 7.92 -8.32
N ASP A 108 -1.19 7.85 -7.59
CA ASP A 108 -1.17 7.25 -6.26
C ASP A 108 -1.93 8.11 -5.23
N PHE A 109 -1.83 9.43 -5.33
CA PHE A 109 -2.52 10.38 -4.46
C PHE A 109 -4.04 10.28 -4.56
N VAL A 110 -4.61 10.03 -5.75
CA VAL A 110 -6.06 9.83 -5.93
C VAL A 110 -6.54 8.65 -5.08
N PHE A 111 -5.84 7.52 -5.08
CA PHE A 111 -6.21 6.35 -4.26
C PHE A 111 -6.02 6.61 -2.77
N PHE A 112 -4.91 7.24 -2.39
CA PHE A 112 -4.67 7.67 -1.02
C PHE A 112 -5.80 8.56 -0.51
N PHE A 113 -6.13 9.62 -1.25
CA PHE A 113 -7.13 10.60 -0.87
C PHE A 113 -8.53 10.00 -0.80
N THR A 114 -8.88 9.12 -1.76
CA THR A 114 -10.16 8.40 -1.75
C THR A 114 -10.32 7.55 -0.49
N ILE A 115 -9.31 6.75 -0.12
CA ILE A 115 -9.37 5.93 1.09
C ILE A 115 -9.37 6.79 2.36
N PHE A 116 -8.62 7.89 2.36
CA PHE A 116 -8.62 8.84 3.46
C PHE A 116 -10.01 9.44 3.69
N LEU A 117 -10.68 9.92 2.66
CA LEU A 117 -12.04 10.47 2.77
C LEU A 117 -13.06 9.40 3.18
N LEU A 118 -12.99 8.20 2.59
CA LEU A 118 -13.86 7.08 2.96
C LEU A 118 -13.67 6.66 4.41
N GLY A 119 -12.46 6.76 4.95
CA GLY A 119 -12.20 6.51 6.36
C GLY A 119 -12.91 7.48 7.29
N MET A 120 -13.12 8.73 6.86
CA MET A 120 -13.89 9.74 7.61
C MET A 120 -15.40 9.61 7.43
N ALA A 121 -15.86 8.82 6.46
CA ALA A 121 -17.27 8.59 6.20
C ALA A 121 -17.77 7.31 6.89
N PRO A 122 -18.99 7.30 7.47
CA PRO A 122 -19.56 6.09 8.08
C PRO A 122 -19.80 4.97 7.06
N TRP A 123 -19.98 5.31 5.79
CA TRP A 123 -20.18 4.39 4.66
C TRP A 123 -18.88 3.81 4.09
N GLY A 124 -17.72 4.22 4.60
CA GLY A 124 -16.42 3.79 4.08
C GLY A 124 -16.15 2.29 4.21
N ILE A 125 -16.76 1.62 5.21
CA ILE A 125 -16.51 0.21 5.50
C ILE A 125 -16.68 -0.71 4.28
N PRO A 126 -17.83 -0.69 3.54
CA PRO A 126 -18.00 -1.54 2.37
C PRO A 126 -17.23 -1.05 1.13
N VAL A 127 -16.94 0.25 1.02
CA VAL A 127 -16.35 0.84 -0.20
C VAL A 127 -14.84 0.70 -0.24
N ILE A 128 -14.14 0.83 0.89
CA ILE A 128 -12.68 0.74 0.96
C ILE A 128 -12.13 -0.56 0.33
N PRO A 129 -12.69 -1.77 0.56
CA PRO A 129 -12.24 -2.99 -0.10
C PRO A 129 -12.32 -2.93 -1.62
N PHE A 130 -13.35 -2.29 -2.18
CA PHE A 130 -13.48 -2.12 -3.63
C PHE A 130 -12.40 -1.20 -4.22
N VAL A 131 -12.01 -0.14 -3.49
CA VAL A 131 -10.93 0.76 -3.93
C VAL A 131 -9.61 -0.01 -4.01
N ILE A 132 -9.31 -0.87 -3.04
CA ILE A 132 -8.11 -1.72 -3.04
C ILE A 132 -8.14 -2.71 -4.20
N LEU A 133 -9.26 -3.38 -4.42
CA LEU A 133 -9.45 -4.31 -5.54
C LEU A 133 -9.26 -3.59 -6.88
N PHE A 134 -9.80 -2.38 -7.02
CA PHE A 134 -9.67 -1.56 -8.22
C PHE A 134 -8.22 -1.10 -8.47
N LYS A 135 -7.47 -0.72 -7.42
CA LYS A 135 -6.02 -0.44 -7.56
C LYS A 135 -5.26 -1.69 -8.01
N GLY A 136 -5.54 -2.86 -7.40
CA GLY A 136 -4.95 -4.12 -7.82
C GLY A 136 -5.26 -4.46 -9.28
N PHE A 137 -6.49 -4.22 -9.73
CA PHE A 137 -6.92 -4.39 -11.11
C PHE A 137 -6.11 -3.52 -12.08
N GLY A 138 -5.90 -2.24 -11.74
CA GLY A 138 -5.08 -1.34 -12.55
C GLY A 138 -3.63 -1.81 -12.67
N ILE A 139 -3.03 -2.22 -11.56
CA ILE A 139 -1.67 -2.80 -11.56
C ILE A 139 -1.61 -4.04 -12.46
N GLY A 140 -2.64 -4.90 -12.38
CA GLY A 140 -2.75 -6.11 -13.21
C GLY A 140 -2.87 -5.80 -14.70
N ILE A 141 -3.69 -4.80 -15.08
CA ILE A 141 -3.81 -4.35 -16.47
C ILE A 141 -2.46 -3.85 -16.98
N THR A 142 -1.80 -2.95 -16.26
CA THR A 142 -0.51 -2.38 -16.68
C THR A 142 0.53 -3.48 -16.87
N ALA A 143 0.63 -4.41 -15.91
CA ALA A 143 1.55 -5.53 -15.98
C ALA A 143 1.24 -6.46 -17.17
N GLY A 144 -0.02 -6.86 -17.33
CA GLY A 144 -0.46 -7.76 -18.38
C GLY A 144 -0.31 -7.17 -19.78
N TYR A 145 -0.61 -5.88 -19.95
CA TYR A 145 -0.44 -5.17 -21.21
C TYR A 145 1.03 -5.09 -21.62
N LEU A 146 1.90 -4.76 -20.69
CA LEU A 146 3.33 -4.69 -20.93
C LEU A 146 3.93 -6.05 -21.33
N VAL A 147 3.47 -7.11 -20.69
CA VAL A 147 3.87 -8.49 -21.03
C VAL A 147 3.37 -8.90 -22.41
N SER A 148 2.14 -8.52 -22.79
CA SER A 148 1.56 -8.86 -24.11
C SER A 148 2.26 -8.15 -25.26
N LEU A 149 2.75 -6.91 -25.06
CA LEU A 149 3.47 -6.15 -26.09
C LEU A 149 4.93 -6.58 -26.25
N HIS A 150 5.65 -6.78 -25.14
CA HIS A 150 7.11 -6.92 -25.13
C HIS A 150 7.60 -8.27 -24.57
N SER A 151 6.72 -9.22 -24.31
CA SER A 151 7.05 -10.57 -23.81
C SER A 151 7.99 -10.53 -22.57
N LEU A 152 9.11 -11.23 -22.62
CA LEU A 152 10.08 -11.29 -21.50
C LEU A 152 10.74 -9.93 -21.17
N ALA A 153 10.98 -9.08 -22.17
CA ALA A 153 11.53 -7.75 -21.95
C ALA A 153 10.54 -6.87 -21.14
N GLY A 154 9.22 -6.99 -21.44
CA GLY A 154 8.17 -6.33 -20.69
C GLY A 154 8.08 -6.78 -19.22
N VAL A 155 8.29 -8.07 -18.95
CA VAL A 155 8.37 -8.59 -17.56
C VAL A 155 9.55 -7.97 -16.82
N GLY A 156 10.74 -7.95 -17.44
CA GLY A 156 11.95 -7.37 -16.85
C GLY A 156 11.78 -5.89 -16.55
N PHE A 157 11.22 -5.14 -17.47
CA PHE A 157 10.91 -3.72 -17.31
C PHE A 157 9.94 -3.47 -16.14
N TYR A 158 8.85 -4.22 -16.08
CA TYR A 158 7.87 -4.11 -15.02
C TYR A 158 8.47 -4.41 -13.64
N LEU A 159 9.21 -5.51 -13.51
CA LEU A 159 9.81 -5.93 -12.26
C LEU A 159 10.88 -4.96 -11.73
N LEU A 160 11.66 -4.36 -12.64
CA LEU A 160 12.79 -3.52 -12.25
C LEU A 160 12.38 -2.08 -12.00
N ILE A 161 11.48 -1.54 -12.82
CA ILE A 161 11.14 -0.12 -12.82
C ILE A 161 9.84 0.14 -12.05
N ILE A 162 8.75 -0.57 -12.37
CA ILE A 162 7.42 -0.24 -11.86
C ILE A 162 7.16 -0.90 -10.50
N LEU A 163 7.57 -2.16 -10.34
CA LEU A 163 7.20 -2.95 -9.17
C LEU A 163 7.70 -2.39 -7.83
N PRO A 164 8.93 -1.86 -7.69
CA PRO A 164 9.43 -1.43 -6.38
C PRO A 164 8.63 -0.26 -5.78
N GLY A 165 8.31 0.77 -6.58
CA GLY A 165 7.51 1.90 -6.11
C GLY A 165 6.05 1.51 -5.89
N THR A 166 5.45 0.78 -6.85
CA THR A 166 4.10 0.24 -6.70
C THR A 166 3.95 -0.65 -5.47
N PHE A 167 4.95 -1.48 -5.15
CA PHE A 167 4.94 -2.30 -3.95
C PHE A 167 4.96 -1.46 -2.67
N LEU A 168 5.82 -0.44 -2.62
CA LEU A 168 5.89 0.49 -1.49
C LEU A 168 4.56 1.22 -1.30
N PHE A 169 3.95 1.69 -2.38
CA PHE A 169 2.64 2.34 -2.34
C PHE A 169 1.53 1.38 -1.91
N CYS A 170 1.45 0.17 -2.47
CA CYS A 170 0.45 -0.83 -2.08
C CYS A 170 0.54 -1.19 -0.60
N PHE A 171 1.76 -1.32 -0.06
CA PHE A 171 1.97 -1.55 1.36
C PHE A 171 1.41 -0.40 2.20
N ALA A 172 1.74 0.85 1.83
CA ALA A 172 1.22 2.04 2.49
C ALA A 172 -0.32 2.13 2.42
N LEU A 173 -0.89 1.79 1.25
CA LEU A 173 -2.33 1.81 1.01
C LEU A 173 -3.08 0.76 1.87
N VAL A 174 -2.54 -0.44 2.02
CA VAL A 174 -3.10 -1.49 2.90
C VAL A 174 -3.10 -1.02 4.36
N LEU A 175 -2.02 -0.39 4.83
CA LEU A 175 -1.96 0.17 6.18
C LEU A 175 -3.02 1.25 6.39
N LEU A 176 -3.17 2.17 5.44
CA LEU A 176 -4.20 3.21 5.50
C LEU A 176 -5.59 2.59 5.53
N SER A 177 -5.87 1.62 4.67
CA SER A 177 -7.20 0.98 4.54
C SER A 177 -7.65 0.30 5.82
N VAL A 178 -6.76 -0.43 6.49
CA VAL A 178 -7.07 -1.04 7.78
C VAL A 178 -7.41 0.03 8.82
N ASN A 179 -6.62 1.11 8.89
CA ASN A 179 -6.86 2.20 9.82
C ASN A 179 -8.15 2.97 9.49
N SER A 180 -8.43 3.18 8.20
CA SER A 180 -9.65 3.84 7.70
C SER A 180 -10.90 3.05 8.07
N ILE A 181 -10.89 1.72 7.94
CA ILE A 181 -12.02 0.88 8.37
C ILE A 181 -12.24 0.97 9.89
N TYR A 182 -11.16 0.95 10.68
CA TYR A 182 -11.29 1.10 12.13
C TYR A 182 -11.90 2.44 12.52
N PHE A 183 -11.47 3.52 11.86
CA PHE A 183 -11.96 4.85 12.15
C PHE A 183 -13.41 5.05 11.67
N SER A 184 -13.73 4.61 10.43
CA SER A 184 -15.09 4.61 9.88
C SER A 184 -16.06 3.81 10.75
N ALA A 185 -15.66 2.62 11.23
CA ALA A 185 -16.48 1.80 12.13
C ALA A 185 -16.73 2.51 13.47
N LYS A 186 -15.77 3.29 13.95
CA LYS A 186 -15.94 4.08 15.19
C LYS A 186 -16.94 5.21 15.00
N ILE A 187 -16.84 5.95 13.88
CA ILE A 187 -17.80 6.98 13.51
C ILE A 187 -19.21 6.37 13.38
N PHE A 188 -19.33 5.26 12.65
CA PHE A 188 -20.61 4.56 12.46
C PHE A 188 -21.28 4.20 13.78
N ARG A 189 -20.52 3.67 14.76
CA ARG A 189 -21.05 3.34 16.09
C ARG A 189 -21.50 4.57 16.88
N GLN A 190 -20.87 5.72 16.70
CA GLN A 190 -21.29 6.97 17.33
C GLN A 190 -22.57 7.51 16.73
N VAL A 191 -22.70 7.47 15.38
CA VAL A 191 -23.92 7.93 14.68
C VAL A 191 -25.14 7.10 15.10
N ILE A 192 -24.99 5.80 15.37
CA ILE A 192 -26.10 4.92 15.81
C ILE A 192 -26.39 5.06 17.33
N GLY A 193 -25.69 5.96 18.02
CA GLY A 193 -25.97 6.23 19.44
C GLY A 193 -25.48 5.16 20.43
N LYS A 194 -24.62 4.25 19.99
CA LYS A 194 -24.06 3.15 20.84
C LYS A 194 -22.77 3.51 21.57
N ALA A 195 -22.27 4.72 21.44
CA ALA A 195 -21.04 5.15 22.09
C ALA A 195 -21.21 6.49 22.79
N ASN A 196 -21.11 6.46 24.12
CA ASN A 196 -21.10 7.65 24.96
C ASN A 196 -19.64 8.11 25.10
N GLN A 197 -19.18 9.12 24.34
CA GLN A 197 -18.02 9.96 24.70
C GLN A 197 -17.42 10.71 23.50
N ASN A 198 -17.60 12.02 23.46
CA ASN A 198 -17.01 12.95 22.46
C ASN A 198 -15.46 13.03 22.57
N THR A 199 -14.89 12.81 23.75
CA THR A 199 -13.43 12.85 23.98
C THR A 199 -12.66 11.75 23.27
N VAL A 200 -13.25 10.56 23.17
CA VAL A 200 -12.62 9.38 22.54
C VAL A 200 -12.53 9.51 21.01
N LEU A 201 -13.41 10.33 20.38
CA LEU A 201 -13.36 10.56 18.94
C LEU A 201 -12.21 11.49 18.57
N SER A 202 -12.00 12.57 19.32
CA SER A 202 -10.94 13.54 19.06
C SER A 202 -9.55 12.90 19.08
N GLU A 203 -9.26 12.05 20.07
CA GLU A 203 -7.99 11.31 20.14
C GLU A 203 -7.84 10.34 18.95
N SER A 204 -8.93 9.67 18.57
CA SER A 204 -8.90 8.74 17.43
C SER A 204 -8.71 9.46 16.11
N LEU A 205 -9.30 10.64 15.96
CA LEU A 205 -9.09 11.50 14.79
C LEU A 205 -7.62 11.95 14.70
N LYS A 206 -7.04 12.44 15.81
CA LYS A 206 -5.61 12.81 15.84
C LYS A 206 -4.72 11.65 15.42
N LYS A 207 -4.98 10.46 15.94
CA LYS A 207 -4.23 9.24 15.56
C LYS A 207 -4.41 8.90 14.09
N TYR A 208 -5.64 8.97 13.57
CA TYR A 208 -5.94 8.72 12.17
C TYR A 208 -5.23 9.71 11.24
N MET A 209 -5.28 11.01 11.56
CA MET A 209 -4.57 12.05 10.82
C MET A 209 -3.06 11.84 10.83
N SER A 210 -2.47 11.52 11.98
CA SER A 210 -1.04 11.21 12.07
C SER A 210 -0.64 10.02 11.19
N GLN A 211 -1.45 8.96 11.17
CA GLN A 211 -1.22 7.79 10.33
C GLN A 211 -1.40 8.11 8.83
N ALA A 212 -2.40 8.92 8.48
CA ALA A 212 -2.60 9.39 7.11
C ALA A 212 -1.41 10.21 6.62
N MET A 213 -0.87 11.12 7.45
CA MET A 213 0.34 11.88 7.13
C MET A 213 1.55 10.96 6.88
N THR A 214 1.73 9.93 7.70
CA THR A 214 2.80 8.94 7.49
C THR A 214 2.64 8.23 6.14
N VAL A 215 1.42 7.80 5.79
CA VAL A 215 1.14 7.16 4.51
C VAL A 215 1.33 8.13 3.34
N LEU A 216 0.97 9.40 3.50
CA LEU A 216 1.21 10.43 2.48
C LEU A 216 2.72 10.59 2.20
N ILE A 217 3.55 10.61 3.24
CA ILE A 217 5.02 10.64 3.08
C ILE A 217 5.50 9.38 2.36
N MET A 218 4.97 8.21 2.68
CA MET A 218 5.31 6.96 1.97
C MET A 218 4.90 7.01 0.50
N THR A 219 3.72 7.56 0.19
CA THR A 219 3.26 7.76 -1.20
C THR A 219 4.20 8.68 -1.98
N PHE A 220 4.64 9.77 -1.35
CA PHE A 220 5.62 10.68 -1.94
C PHE A 220 6.97 9.98 -2.19
N CYS A 221 7.46 9.19 -1.24
CA CYS A 221 8.67 8.39 -1.41
C CYS A 221 8.53 7.34 -2.51
N ALA A 222 7.35 6.72 -2.65
CA ALA A 222 7.08 5.76 -3.72
C ALA A 222 7.15 6.42 -5.10
N ALA A 223 6.55 7.60 -5.27
CA ALA A 223 6.60 8.36 -6.52
C ALA A 223 8.04 8.80 -6.89
N ILE A 224 8.85 9.19 -5.88
CA ILE A 224 10.27 9.49 -6.12
C ILE A 224 11.01 8.21 -6.57
N LEU A 225 10.77 7.09 -5.90
CA LEU A 225 11.40 5.81 -6.23
C LEU A 225 11.07 5.40 -7.67
N ASP A 226 9.80 5.48 -8.08
CA ASP A 226 9.37 5.20 -9.45
C ASP A 226 10.05 6.10 -10.48
N THR A 227 10.14 7.39 -10.18
CA THR A 227 10.78 8.37 -11.07
C THR A 227 12.28 8.12 -11.21
N VAL A 228 12.97 7.84 -10.10
CA VAL A 228 14.41 7.54 -10.11
C VAL A 228 14.71 6.27 -10.88
N LEU A 229 13.95 5.20 -10.63
CA LEU A 229 14.11 3.93 -11.35
C LEU A 229 13.82 4.10 -12.86
N TRP A 230 12.80 4.89 -13.20
CA TRP A 230 12.51 5.23 -14.59
C TRP A 230 13.69 5.90 -15.26
N LEU A 231 14.29 6.92 -14.65
CA LEU A 231 15.44 7.65 -15.21
C LEU A 231 16.68 6.77 -15.34
N MET A 232 16.92 5.87 -14.40
CA MET A 232 18.10 5.01 -14.43
C MET A 232 18.01 3.90 -15.46
N PHE A 233 16.83 3.34 -15.68
CA PHE A 233 16.66 2.10 -16.43
C PHE A 233 15.86 2.23 -17.72
N SER A 234 15.14 3.34 -17.97
CA SER A 234 14.35 3.53 -19.21
C SER A 234 15.23 3.47 -20.46
N GLY A 235 16.45 3.99 -20.39
CA GLY A 235 17.41 3.94 -21.50
C GLY A 235 18.03 2.55 -21.79
N ALA A 236 17.91 1.60 -20.83
CA ALA A 236 18.41 0.24 -21.02
C ALA A 236 17.42 -0.66 -21.80
N PHE A 237 16.15 -0.29 -21.80
CA PHE A 237 15.11 -0.98 -22.54
C PHE A 237 14.76 -0.14 -23.77
N LYS A 238 15.28 -0.52 -24.94
CA LYS A 238 14.88 0.06 -26.23
C LYS A 238 13.62 -0.70 -26.69
N PHE A 239 12.48 -0.09 -26.56
CA PHE A 239 11.22 -0.55 -27.15
C PHE A 239 11.02 0.07 -28.52
#